data_4751ce47b7aad718f86d8ee1e61b5f82
#
_entry.id   4751ce47b7aad718f86d8ee1e61b5f82
#
_cell.length_a   1.000
_cell.length_b   1.000
_cell.length_c   1.000
_cell.angle_alpha   90.00
_cell.angle_beta   90.00
_cell.angle_gamma   90.00
#
_symmetry.space_group_name_H-M   'P 1'
#
loop_
_entity.id
_entity.type
_entity.pdbx_description
1 polymer ?
#
loop_
_entity_poly.entity_id
_entity_poly.type
_entity_poly.pdbx_seq_one_letter_code
_entity_poly.pdbx_strand_id
1 'polypeptide(L)'
;MFKAIDVDPAALARSLAAKRRNALTAAVFGGLLTALLVRAFSFKPAGFVAGILLGLLYANAFEYFFHRFALHPPGRTLAKYHLIHHETWGTPDEPLYVNFAKNPLIVALLFAMNALPIAAVEYVFRLGIAPGMMVAFVAYFVLYEEVHWRIHLGGWLPSWLEPVRKHHLTHHAMAEEKFNILLPLFDWLLGPRHPASKENR
;
A
#
# COMPACT_ATOMS: atom_id res chain seq x y z
N MET A 1 17.86 18.88 4.62
CA MET A 1 17.83 18.80 6.09
C MET A 1 16.36 18.92 6.52
N PHE A 2 15.68 17.82 6.85
CA PHE A 2 14.29 17.89 7.29
C PHE A 2 14.25 18.57 8.65
N LYS A 3 13.44 19.63 8.77
CA LYS A 3 13.22 20.32 10.02
C LYS A 3 12.56 19.33 10.98
N ALA A 4 13.14 19.12 12.16
CA ALA A 4 12.48 18.30 13.17
C ALA A 4 11.13 18.96 13.49
N ILE A 5 10.05 18.28 13.14
CA ILE A 5 8.70 18.73 13.45
C ILE A 5 8.44 18.34 14.90
N ASP A 6 7.99 19.28 15.70
CA ASP A 6 7.58 19.01 17.07
C ASP A 6 6.22 18.28 17.02
N VAL A 7 6.29 16.96 17.06
CA VAL A 7 5.12 16.07 16.98
C VAL A 7 4.67 15.71 18.40
N ASP A 8 3.37 15.84 18.66
CA ASP A 8 2.76 15.39 19.93
C ASP A 8 3.05 13.90 20.16
N PRO A 9 3.76 13.53 21.25
CA PRO A 9 4.07 12.12 21.55
C PRO A 9 2.81 11.24 21.66
N ALA A 10 1.68 11.78 22.07
CA ALA A 10 0.42 11.04 22.13
C ALA A 10 -0.17 10.79 20.74
N ALA A 11 -0.02 11.74 19.79
CA ALA A 11 -0.41 11.54 18.40
C ALA A 11 0.46 10.46 17.74
N LEU A 12 1.77 10.49 17.97
CA LEU A 12 2.70 9.48 17.47
C LEU A 12 2.39 8.07 18.03
N ALA A 13 2.09 7.96 19.32
CA ALA A 13 1.70 6.70 19.94
C ALA A 13 0.39 6.14 19.35
N ARG A 14 -0.62 7.01 19.11
CA ARG A 14 -1.88 6.62 18.46
C ARG A 14 -1.63 6.15 17.02
N SER A 15 -0.78 6.82 16.27
CA SER A 15 -0.38 6.44 14.91
C SER A 15 0.29 5.06 14.88
N LEU A 16 1.25 4.83 15.79
CA LEU A 16 1.92 3.55 15.91
C LEU A 16 0.95 2.42 16.27
N ALA A 17 0.00 2.68 17.16
CA ALA A 17 -1.05 1.71 17.52
C ALA A 17 -1.97 1.41 16.32
N ALA A 18 -2.32 2.42 15.52
CA ALA A 18 -3.12 2.24 14.30
C ALA A 18 -2.36 1.40 13.25
N LYS A 19 -1.08 1.69 13.01
CA LYS A 19 -0.21 0.90 12.12
C LYS A 19 -0.18 -0.58 12.54
N ARG A 20 0.09 -0.85 13.81
CA ARG A 20 0.13 -2.22 14.35
C ARG A 20 -1.21 -2.94 14.21
N ARG A 21 -2.30 -2.25 14.47
CA ARG A 21 -3.65 -2.79 14.30
C ARG A 21 -3.96 -3.12 12.84
N ASN A 22 -3.60 -2.24 11.89
CA ASN A 22 -3.78 -2.50 10.46
C ASN A 22 -2.97 -3.71 10.02
N ALA A 23 -1.69 -3.80 10.39
CA ALA A 23 -0.83 -4.93 10.09
C ALA A 23 -1.37 -6.24 10.70
N LEU A 24 -1.85 -6.22 11.95
CA LEU A 24 -2.46 -7.38 12.59
C LEU A 24 -3.76 -7.79 11.88
N THR A 25 -4.62 -6.84 11.53
CA THR A 25 -5.85 -7.13 10.78
C THR A 25 -5.54 -7.76 9.43
N ALA A 26 -4.55 -7.21 8.69
CA ALA A 26 -4.10 -7.78 7.43
C ALA A 26 -3.58 -9.21 7.60
N ALA A 27 -2.74 -9.45 8.60
CA ALA A 27 -2.17 -10.78 8.86
C ALA A 27 -3.25 -11.79 9.25
N VAL A 28 -4.15 -11.45 10.19
CA VAL A 28 -5.20 -12.34 10.67
C VAL A 28 -6.26 -12.58 9.59
N PHE A 29 -6.84 -11.52 9.04
CA PHE A 29 -7.93 -11.64 8.07
C PHE A 29 -7.44 -12.18 6.73
N GLY A 30 -6.28 -11.71 6.25
CA GLY A 30 -5.65 -12.24 5.05
C GLY A 30 -5.19 -13.69 5.22
N GLY A 31 -4.71 -14.06 6.42
CA GLY A 31 -4.41 -15.46 6.76
C GLY A 31 -5.65 -16.36 6.73
N LEU A 32 -6.78 -15.89 7.27
CA LEU A 32 -8.07 -16.61 7.20
C LEU A 32 -8.52 -16.77 5.74
N LEU A 33 -8.44 -15.72 4.92
CA LEU A 33 -8.76 -15.81 3.49
C LEU A 33 -7.83 -16.79 2.76
N THR A 34 -6.54 -16.78 3.07
CA THR A 34 -5.58 -17.76 2.53
C THR A 34 -5.98 -19.19 2.90
N ALA A 35 -6.33 -19.44 4.16
CA ALA A 35 -6.78 -20.75 4.61
C ALA A 35 -8.06 -21.19 3.89
N LEU A 36 -9.01 -20.29 3.67
CA LEU A 36 -10.21 -20.56 2.89
C LEU A 36 -9.88 -20.91 1.43
N LEU A 37 -8.94 -20.20 0.80
CA LEU A 37 -8.47 -20.49 -0.56
C LEU A 37 -7.79 -21.88 -0.64
N VAL A 38 -6.94 -22.22 0.34
CA VAL A 38 -6.33 -23.57 0.43
C VAL A 38 -7.40 -24.65 0.59
N ARG A 39 -8.46 -24.39 1.37
CA ARG A 39 -9.56 -25.32 1.59
C ARG A 39 -10.48 -25.48 0.39
N ALA A 40 -10.71 -24.37 -0.35
CA ALA A 40 -11.64 -24.34 -1.48
C ALA A 40 -11.00 -24.87 -2.77
N PHE A 41 -9.68 -24.72 -2.92
CA PHE A 41 -8.96 -25.11 -4.13
C PHE A 41 -7.87 -26.12 -3.83
N SER A 42 -7.51 -26.96 -4.81
CA SER A 42 -6.44 -27.93 -4.66
C SER A 42 -5.10 -27.24 -4.48
N PHE A 43 -4.40 -27.51 -3.36
CA PHE A 43 -3.07 -27.00 -3.11
C PHE A 43 -2.05 -27.64 -4.04
N LYS A 44 -1.31 -26.79 -4.77
CA LYS A 44 -0.22 -27.19 -5.68
C LYS A 44 1.05 -26.43 -5.29
N PRO A 45 2.11 -27.08 -4.81
CA PRO A 45 3.32 -26.36 -4.36
C PRO A 45 3.94 -25.43 -5.40
N ALA A 46 4.07 -25.88 -6.65
CA ALA A 46 4.59 -25.06 -7.74
C ALA A 46 3.66 -23.86 -8.04
N GLY A 47 2.32 -24.10 -8.03
CA GLY A 47 1.33 -23.04 -8.16
C GLY A 47 1.41 -22.02 -7.02
N PHE A 48 1.62 -22.47 -5.78
CA PHE A 48 1.80 -21.58 -4.63
C PHE A 48 3.01 -20.66 -4.80
N VAL A 49 4.17 -21.19 -5.21
CA VAL A 49 5.37 -20.37 -5.45
C VAL A 49 5.15 -19.38 -6.60
N ALA A 50 4.59 -19.85 -7.72
CA ALA A 50 4.21 -18.95 -8.82
C ALA A 50 3.20 -17.88 -8.36
N GLY A 51 2.26 -18.26 -7.49
CA GLY A 51 1.29 -17.37 -6.88
C GLY A 51 1.92 -16.26 -6.03
N ILE A 52 3.01 -16.56 -5.30
CA ILE A 52 3.75 -15.52 -4.56
C ILE A 52 4.31 -14.47 -5.53
N LEU A 53 4.96 -14.87 -6.62
CA LEU A 53 5.55 -13.95 -7.60
C LEU A 53 4.46 -13.11 -8.30
N LEU A 54 3.39 -13.74 -8.75
CA LEU A 54 2.24 -13.06 -9.36
C LEU A 54 1.52 -12.17 -8.36
N GLY A 55 1.44 -12.58 -7.10
CA GLY A 55 0.83 -11.80 -6.03
C GLY A 55 1.60 -10.54 -5.68
N LEU A 56 2.94 -10.57 -5.69
CA LEU A 56 3.76 -9.36 -5.53
C LEU A 56 3.53 -8.38 -6.69
N LEU A 57 3.50 -8.88 -7.93
CA LEU A 57 3.20 -8.06 -9.09
C LEU A 57 1.78 -7.47 -9.02
N TYR A 58 0.80 -8.31 -8.66
CA TYR A 58 -0.60 -7.88 -8.47
C TYR A 58 -0.72 -6.82 -7.38
N ALA A 59 -0.08 -7.01 -6.23
CA ALA A 59 -0.13 -6.06 -5.11
C ALA A 59 0.47 -4.70 -5.51
N ASN A 60 1.58 -4.70 -6.23
CA ASN A 60 2.20 -3.47 -6.74
C ASN A 60 1.33 -2.77 -7.81
N ALA A 61 0.70 -3.54 -8.71
CA ALA A 61 -0.28 -3.00 -9.65
C ALA A 61 -1.49 -2.41 -8.90
N PHE A 62 -2.03 -3.17 -7.94
CA PHE A 62 -3.15 -2.72 -7.13
C PHE A 62 -2.82 -1.43 -6.38
N GLU A 63 -1.65 -1.34 -5.74
CA GLU A 63 -1.17 -0.11 -5.08
C GLU A 63 -1.23 1.08 -6.04
N TYR A 64 -0.62 0.96 -7.23
CA TYR A 64 -0.60 2.02 -8.23
C TYR A 64 -2.00 2.46 -8.66
N PHE A 65 -2.84 1.52 -9.08
CA PHE A 65 -4.17 1.83 -9.60
C PHE A 65 -5.12 2.35 -8.51
N PHE A 66 -5.06 1.76 -7.32
CA PHE A 66 -5.87 2.18 -6.19
C PHE A 66 -5.45 3.57 -5.71
N HIS A 67 -4.16 3.81 -5.55
CA HIS A 67 -3.61 5.10 -5.16
C HIS A 67 -4.02 6.17 -6.18
N ARG A 68 -3.76 5.96 -7.47
CA ARG A 68 -4.03 6.91 -8.53
C ARG A 68 -5.52 7.18 -8.75
N PHE A 69 -6.36 6.16 -8.77
CA PHE A 69 -7.75 6.29 -9.23
C PHE A 69 -8.80 6.22 -8.13
N ALA A 70 -8.46 5.77 -6.92
CA ALA A 70 -9.39 5.74 -5.79
C ALA A 70 -9.04 6.75 -4.71
N LEU A 71 -7.74 7.05 -4.47
CA LEU A 71 -7.30 7.91 -3.38
C LEU A 71 -7.05 9.37 -3.80
N HIS A 72 -6.75 9.66 -5.07
CA HIS A 72 -6.49 11.01 -5.54
C HIS A 72 -7.68 11.77 -6.12
N PRO A 73 -8.68 11.13 -6.79
CA PRO A 73 -9.78 11.90 -7.39
C PRO A 73 -10.61 12.63 -6.33
N PRO A 74 -10.75 13.97 -6.42
CA PRO A 74 -11.51 14.74 -5.45
C PRO A 74 -12.98 14.33 -5.44
N GLY A 75 -13.65 14.51 -4.29
CA GLY A 75 -15.07 14.19 -4.12
C GLY A 75 -15.38 12.73 -3.78
N ARG A 76 -14.40 11.82 -3.81
CA ARG A 76 -14.59 10.43 -3.38
C ARG A 76 -14.33 10.27 -1.88
N THR A 77 -15.12 9.45 -1.21
CA THR A 77 -15.00 9.23 0.26
C THR A 77 -13.61 8.72 0.66
N LEU A 78 -13.03 7.79 -0.12
CA LEU A 78 -11.69 7.25 0.14
C LEU A 78 -10.60 8.30 -0.08
N ALA A 79 -10.74 9.15 -1.09
CA ALA A 79 -9.79 10.20 -1.40
C ALA A 79 -9.69 11.24 -0.28
N LYS A 80 -10.78 11.54 0.41
CA LYS A 80 -10.81 12.57 1.45
C LYS A 80 -9.70 12.39 2.51
N TYR A 81 -9.56 11.18 3.04
CA TYR A 81 -8.54 10.91 4.07
C TYR A 81 -7.12 10.96 3.51
N HIS A 82 -6.95 10.50 2.28
CA HIS A 82 -5.65 10.52 1.61
C HIS A 82 -5.23 11.94 1.22
N LEU A 83 -6.15 12.78 0.77
CA LEU A 83 -5.87 14.20 0.50
C LEU A 83 -5.51 14.96 1.77
N ILE A 84 -6.19 14.68 2.91
CA ILE A 84 -5.79 15.24 4.21
C ILE A 84 -4.37 14.76 4.60
N HIS A 85 -4.01 13.51 4.29
CA HIS A 85 -2.65 13.03 4.49
C HIS A 85 -1.62 13.86 3.70
N HIS A 86 -1.90 14.22 2.45
CA HIS A 86 -1.05 15.14 1.68
C HIS A 86 -0.98 16.54 2.30
N GLU A 87 -2.12 17.09 2.73
CA GLU A 87 -2.21 18.43 3.33
C GLU A 87 -1.47 18.52 4.67
N THR A 88 -1.46 17.43 5.45
CA THR A 88 -0.82 17.39 6.76
C THR A 88 0.65 17.00 6.72
N TRP A 89 1.17 16.62 5.57
CA TRP A 89 2.59 16.29 5.43
C TRP A 89 3.50 17.43 5.89
N GLY A 90 4.45 17.11 6.76
CA GLY A 90 5.36 18.08 7.34
C GLY A 90 4.74 19.00 8.39
N THR A 91 3.55 18.68 8.90
CA THR A 91 2.89 19.41 10.00
C THR A 91 2.82 18.57 11.29
N PRO A 92 2.53 19.17 12.46
CA PRO A 92 2.33 18.42 13.70
C PRO A 92 1.20 17.39 13.64
N ASP A 93 0.23 17.56 12.72
CA ASP A 93 -0.93 16.67 12.56
C ASP A 93 -0.66 15.45 11.66
N GLU A 94 0.50 15.38 11.00
CA GLU A 94 0.88 14.29 10.12
C GLU A 94 0.67 12.89 10.72
N PRO A 95 1.01 12.61 12.00
CA PRO A 95 0.78 11.30 12.62
C PRO A 95 -0.68 10.84 12.63
N LEU A 96 -1.62 11.77 12.61
CA LEU A 96 -3.05 11.47 12.67
C LEU A 96 -3.60 10.94 11.34
N TYR A 97 -2.87 11.13 10.23
CA TYR A 97 -3.36 10.84 8.87
C TYR A 97 -2.43 9.97 8.03
N VAL A 98 -1.26 9.57 8.54
CA VAL A 98 -0.28 8.76 7.79
C VAL A 98 -0.72 7.30 7.56
N ASN A 99 -1.54 6.73 8.46
CA ASN A 99 -1.94 5.33 8.36
C ASN A 99 -2.98 5.12 7.25
N PHE A 100 -2.90 3.98 6.56
CA PHE A 100 -3.84 3.61 5.51
C PHE A 100 -5.31 3.70 5.97
N ALA A 101 -5.62 3.21 7.16
CA ALA A 101 -6.97 3.27 7.71
C ALA A 101 -6.97 3.54 9.23
N LYS A 102 -7.96 4.31 9.68
CA LYS A 102 -8.27 4.49 11.11
C LYS A 102 -9.13 3.36 11.65
N ASN A 103 -9.96 2.76 10.79
CA ASN A 103 -10.85 1.65 11.15
C ASN A 103 -10.34 0.34 10.52
N PRO A 104 -10.05 -0.71 11.32
CA PRO A 104 -9.55 -1.99 10.82
C PRO A 104 -10.53 -2.70 9.86
N LEU A 105 -11.83 -2.40 9.92
CA LEU A 105 -12.81 -2.94 8.96
C LEU A 105 -12.52 -2.51 7.52
N ILE A 106 -11.91 -1.35 7.30
CA ILE A 106 -11.49 -0.90 5.97
C ILE A 106 -10.38 -1.81 5.43
N VAL A 107 -9.44 -2.20 6.29
CA VAL A 107 -8.38 -3.15 5.92
C VAL A 107 -9.00 -4.52 5.61
N ALA A 108 -9.90 -5.04 6.46
CA ALA A 108 -10.57 -6.31 6.21
C ALA A 108 -11.36 -6.28 4.88
N LEU A 109 -12.08 -5.20 4.60
CA LEU A 109 -12.81 -5.02 3.34
C LEU A 109 -11.87 -4.98 2.13
N LEU A 110 -10.73 -4.28 2.23
CA LEU A 110 -9.69 -4.26 1.19
C LEU A 110 -9.24 -5.69 0.83
N PHE A 111 -8.98 -6.52 1.85
CA PHE A 111 -8.57 -7.91 1.64
C PHE A 111 -9.71 -8.76 1.06
N ALA A 112 -10.94 -8.62 1.54
CA ALA A 112 -12.10 -9.33 0.99
C ALA A 112 -12.32 -8.99 -0.50
N MET A 113 -12.25 -7.71 -0.86
CA MET A 113 -12.39 -7.25 -2.25
C MET A 113 -11.30 -7.80 -3.16
N ASN A 114 -10.05 -7.91 -2.68
CA ASN A 114 -8.95 -8.47 -3.48
C ASN A 114 -8.97 -10.00 -3.54
N ALA A 115 -9.52 -10.68 -2.52
CA ALA A 115 -9.69 -12.12 -2.55
C ALA A 115 -10.66 -12.58 -3.66
N LEU A 116 -11.66 -11.77 -4.03
CA LEU A 116 -12.64 -12.13 -5.06
C LEU A 116 -12.02 -12.34 -6.44
N PRO A 117 -11.28 -11.38 -7.04
CA PRO A 117 -10.64 -11.60 -8.34
C PRO A 117 -9.57 -12.69 -8.28
N ILE A 118 -8.82 -12.81 -7.18
CA ILE A 118 -7.84 -13.88 -6.98
C ILE A 118 -8.53 -15.26 -7.01
N ALA A 119 -9.64 -15.40 -6.28
CA ALA A 119 -10.43 -16.64 -6.27
C ALA A 119 -11.08 -16.92 -7.64
N ALA A 120 -11.55 -15.89 -8.34
CA ALA A 120 -12.15 -16.04 -9.67
C ALA A 120 -11.14 -16.57 -10.70
N VAL A 121 -9.91 -16.02 -10.71
CA VAL A 121 -8.82 -16.51 -11.56
C VAL A 121 -8.50 -17.98 -11.24
N GLU A 122 -8.39 -18.33 -9.95
CA GLU A 122 -8.14 -19.72 -9.55
C GLU A 122 -9.28 -20.65 -9.94
N TYR A 123 -10.52 -20.23 -9.77
CA TYR A 123 -11.69 -21.00 -10.14
C TYR A 123 -11.72 -21.37 -11.64
N VAL A 124 -11.37 -20.39 -12.49
CA VAL A 124 -11.36 -20.56 -13.95
C VAL A 124 -10.18 -21.40 -14.40
N PHE A 125 -8.97 -21.07 -13.95
CA PHE A 125 -7.72 -21.63 -14.50
C PHE A 125 -7.15 -22.81 -13.69
N ARG A 126 -7.55 -22.98 -12.43
CA ARG A 126 -7.13 -24.07 -11.53
C ARG A 126 -5.62 -24.27 -11.44
N LEU A 127 -4.89 -23.16 -11.37
CA LEU A 127 -3.42 -23.14 -11.38
C LEU A 127 -2.79 -23.45 -10.02
N GLY A 128 -3.54 -23.30 -8.93
CA GLY A 128 -3.05 -23.43 -7.55
C GLY A 128 -2.31 -22.17 -7.06
N ILE A 129 -2.52 -21.02 -7.71
CA ILE A 129 -1.81 -19.76 -7.44
C ILE A 129 -2.46 -18.92 -6.35
N ALA A 130 -3.78 -19.02 -6.13
CA ALA A 130 -4.53 -18.13 -5.29
C ALA A 130 -4.01 -18.03 -3.84
N PRO A 131 -3.68 -19.12 -3.14
CA PRO A 131 -3.13 -19.02 -1.79
C PRO A 131 -1.79 -18.26 -1.75
N GLY A 132 -0.91 -18.49 -2.72
CA GLY A 132 0.37 -17.77 -2.84
C GLY A 132 0.16 -16.27 -3.12
N MET A 133 -0.78 -15.93 -4.01
CA MET A 133 -1.11 -14.53 -4.30
C MET A 133 -1.64 -13.81 -3.05
N MET A 134 -2.49 -14.45 -2.26
CA MET A 134 -3.01 -13.85 -1.04
C MET A 134 -1.93 -13.66 0.02
N VAL A 135 -1.03 -14.64 0.23
CA VAL A 135 0.12 -14.50 1.13
C VAL A 135 1.00 -13.33 0.71
N ALA A 136 1.30 -13.21 -0.58
CA ALA A 136 2.10 -12.10 -1.11
C ALA A 136 1.41 -10.75 -0.90
N PHE A 137 0.09 -10.67 -1.12
CA PHE A 137 -0.69 -9.45 -0.90
C PHE A 137 -0.69 -9.02 0.58
N VAL A 138 -0.78 -9.99 1.52
CA VAL A 138 -0.65 -9.71 2.97
C VAL A 138 0.73 -9.16 3.29
N ALA A 139 1.79 -9.83 2.85
CA ALA A 139 3.17 -9.42 3.12
C ALA A 139 3.45 -8.03 2.53
N TYR A 140 2.97 -7.78 1.31
CA TYR A 140 3.11 -6.49 0.63
C TYR A 140 2.41 -5.37 1.43
N PHE A 141 1.18 -5.58 1.87
CA PHE A 141 0.43 -4.58 2.64
C PHE A 141 1.11 -4.26 3.99
N VAL A 142 1.58 -5.29 4.71
CA VAL A 142 2.28 -5.09 5.99
C VAL A 142 3.57 -4.30 5.77
N LEU A 143 4.32 -4.62 4.72
CA LEU A 143 5.54 -3.90 4.36
C LEU A 143 5.23 -2.46 3.92
N TYR A 144 4.18 -2.26 3.15
CA TYR A 144 3.69 -0.94 2.75
C TYR A 144 3.41 -0.06 3.96
N GLU A 145 2.59 -0.52 4.92
CA GLU A 145 2.27 0.23 6.15
C GLU A 145 3.53 0.58 6.96
N GLU A 146 4.47 -0.37 7.07
CA GLU A 146 5.71 -0.17 7.83
C GLU A 146 6.62 0.86 7.15
N VAL A 147 6.88 0.71 5.85
CA VAL A 147 7.78 1.59 5.10
C VAL A 147 7.19 2.98 4.95
N HIS A 148 5.90 3.09 4.59
CA HIS A 148 5.20 4.36 4.47
C HIS A 148 5.24 5.16 5.78
N TRP A 149 4.91 4.51 6.90
CA TRP A 149 4.95 5.12 8.22
C TRP A 149 6.35 5.65 8.56
N ARG A 150 7.41 4.89 8.26
CA ARG A 150 8.81 5.31 8.51
C ARG A 150 9.28 6.43 7.58
N ILE A 151 8.80 6.46 6.36
CA ILE A 151 9.09 7.56 5.42
C ILE A 151 8.62 8.89 6.02
N HIS A 152 7.42 8.91 6.58
CA HIS A 152 6.78 10.09 7.10
C HIS A 152 7.25 10.48 8.52
N LEU A 153 7.17 9.55 9.45
CA LEU A 153 7.34 9.84 10.87
C LEU A 153 8.72 9.50 11.41
N GLY A 154 9.61 9.03 10.53
CA GLY A 154 10.99 8.73 10.93
C GLY A 154 11.16 7.32 11.50
N GLY A 155 12.33 7.10 12.08
CA GLY A 155 12.79 5.80 12.49
C GLY A 155 13.83 5.23 11.53
N TRP A 156 14.40 4.08 11.89
CA TRP A 156 15.41 3.44 11.04
C TRP A 156 14.79 2.92 9.75
N LEU A 157 15.34 3.37 8.64
CA LEU A 157 15.04 2.88 7.30
C LEU A 157 16.37 2.46 6.66
N PRO A 158 16.49 1.22 6.12
CA PRO A 158 17.69 0.79 5.44
C PRO A 158 18.08 1.74 4.32
N SER A 159 19.37 2.00 4.13
CA SER A 159 19.86 2.97 3.12
C SER A 159 19.46 2.62 1.68
N TRP A 160 19.25 1.33 1.38
CA TRP A 160 18.76 0.88 0.07
C TRP A 160 17.29 1.25 -0.19
N LEU A 161 16.51 1.66 0.85
CA LEU A 161 15.15 2.21 0.71
C LEU A 161 15.13 3.75 0.57
N GLU A 162 16.28 4.43 0.60
CA GLU A 162 16.34 5.88 0.40
C GLU A 162 15.79 6.34 -0.98
N PRO A 163 15.98 5.61 -2.10
CA PRO A 163 15.31 5.91 -3.36
C PRO A 163 13.77 5.82 -3.25
N VAL A 164 13.25 4.85 -2.51
CA VAL A 164 11.81 4.68 -2.24
C VAL A 164 11.26 5.87 -1.46
N ARG A 165 11.98 6.29 -0.41
CA ARG A 165 11.66 7.49 0.35
C ARG A 165 11.57 8.74 -0.54
N LYS A 166 12.61 8.98 -1.33
CA LYS A 166 12.66 10.13 -2.25
C LYS A 166 11.53 10.10 -3.27
N HIS A 167 11.22 8.92 -3.80
CA HIS A 167 10.13 8.72 -4.75
C HIS A 167 8.78 9.12 -4.14
N HIS A 168 8.47 8.61 -2.94
CA HIS A 168 7.23 8.90 -2.25
C HIS A 168 7.12 10.37 -1.79
N LEU A 169 8.21 10.96 -1.25
CA LEU A 169 8.20 12.38 -0.87
C LEU A 169 8.10 13.33 -2.08
N THR A 170 8.57 12.89 -3.27
CA THR A 170 8.31 13.64 -4.50
C THR A 170 6.82 13.58 -4.88
N HIS A 171 6.14 12.43 -4.63
CA HIS A 171 4.70 12.32 -4.81
C HIS A 171 3.92 13.32 -3.93
N HIS A 172 4.32 13.50 -2.66
CA HIS A 172 3.71 14.51 -1.79
C HIS A 172 3.90 15.95 -2.33
N ALA A 173 5.04 16.22 -2.96
CA ALA A 173 5.29 17.52 -3.58
C ALA A 173 4.58 17.71 -4.94
N MET A 174 4.32 16.60 -5.65
CA MET A 174 3.70 16.57 -6.99
C MET A 174 2.68 15.43 -7.04
N ALA A 175 1.49 15.66 -6.46
CA ALA A 175 0.46 14.65 -6.21
C ALA A 175 -0.10 13.94 -7.47
N GLU A 176 0.24 14.39 -8.67
CA GLU A 176 -0.20 13.78 -9.94
C GLU A 176 0.75 12.72 -10.50
N GLU A 177 1.87 12.47 -9.81
CA GLU A 177 2.93 11.54 -10.23
C GLU A 177 3.34 10.59 -9.10
N LYS A 178 4.01 9.48 -9.44
CA LYS A 178 4.69 8.59 -8.50
C LYS A 178 3.78 7.95 -7.46
N PHE A 179 2.83 7.17 -7.93
CA PHE A 179 1.78 6.56 -7.10
C PHE A 179 2.21 5.30 -6.35
N ASN A 180 3.27 4.58 -6.80
CA ASN A 180 3.80 3.46 -6.03
C ASN A 180 4.67 3.96 -4.87
N ILE A 181 4.56 3.31 -3.70
CA ILE A 181 5.36 3.61 -2.52
C ILE A 181 6.53 2.64 -2.39
N LEU A 182 6.29 1.31 -2.46
CA LEU A 182 7.34 0.32 -2.22
C LEU A 182 8.26 0.11 -3.42
N LEU A 183 7.71 -0.17 -4.58
CA LEU A 183 8.46 -0.42 -5.81
C LEU A 183 7.82 0.37 -6.95
N PRO A 184 8.50 1.34 -7.57
CA PRO A 184 7.91 2.21 -8.57
C PRO A 184 7.76 1.55 -9.95
N LEU A 185 7.40 0.26 -9.99
CA LEU A 185 7.33 -0.51 -11.23
C LEU A 185 6.27 0.03 -12.19
N PHE A 186 5.05 0.25 -11.68
CA PHE A 186 3.96 0.75 -12.52
C PHE A 186 4.09 2.25 -12.82
N ASP A 187 4.76 3.01 -11.96
CA ASP A 187 5.16 4.37 -12.30
C ASP A 187 6.14 4.40 -13.47
N TRP A 188 7.10 3.49 -13.55
CA TRP A 188 8.03 3.39 -14.68
C TRP A 188 7.34 2.89 -15.96
N LEU A 189 6.44 1.91 -15.83
CA LEU A 189 5.75 1.32 -16.97
C LEU A 189 4.70 2.26 -17.58
N LEU A 190 3.97 3.01 -16.73
CA LEU A 190 2.83 3.81 -17.14
C LEU A 190 3.11 5.32 -17.10
N GLY A 191 4.21 5.76 -16.49
CA GLY A 191 4.79 7.10 -16.46
C GLY A 191 3.83 8.28 -16.33
N PRO A 192 4.31 9.48 -16.09
CA PRO A 192 3.50 10.68 -16.28
C PRO A 192 3.18 10.83 -17.76
N ARG A 193 1.91 10.88 -18.12
CA ARG A 193 1.46 11.13 -19.50
C ARG A 193 1.59 12.61 -19.93
N HIS A 194 2.16 13.44 -19.07
CA HIS A 194 2.45 14.83 -19.42
C HIS A 194 3.88 14.92 -19.95
N PRO A 195 4.10 15.42 -21.18
CA PRO A 195 5.43 15.82 -21.59
C PRO A 195 5.90 16.85 -20.58
N ALA A 196 7.12 16.67 -20.06
CA ALA A 196 7.77 17.65 -19.21
C ALA A 196 7.50 19.03 -19.80
N SER A 197 6.84 19.92 -19.02
CA SER A 197 6.69 21.30 -19.42
C SER A 197 8.09 21.79 -19.77
N LYS A 198 8.29 22.19 -21.03
CA LYS A 198 9.54 22.83 -21.43
C LYS A 198 9.68 24.01 -20.50
N GLU A 199 10.57 23.91 -19.53
CA GLU A 199 11.06 25.07 -18.80
C GLU A 199 11.52 26.06 -19.87
N ASN A 200 10.83 27.17 -19.94
CA ASN A 200 11.21 28.28 -20.78
C ASN A 200 12.64 28.69 -20.39
N ARG A 201 13.53 28.52 -21.34
CA ARG A 201 14.88 29.06 -21.31
C ARG A 201 14.85 30.59 -21.22
#